data_1a4acc85a0688ca95a2e448c5148aedd
#
_entry.id   1a4acc85a0688ca95a2e448c5148aedd
#
_cell.length_a   1.000
_cell.length_b   1.000
_cell.length_c   1.000
_cell.angle_alpha   90.00
_cell.angle_beta   90.00
_cell.angle_gamma   90.00
#
_symmetry.space_group_name_H-M   'P 1'
#
loop_
_entity.id
_entity.type
_entity.pdbx_description
1 polymer ?
#
loop_
_entity_poly.entity_id
_entity_poly.type
_entity_poly.pdbx_seq_one_letter_code
_entity_poly.pdbx_strand_id
1 'polypeptide(L)'
;MNHPKIAIIGLGYVGLPLARLLATRYPVVGYDKKASRVEALQRGEDTTLEVETNLLREVLTPTNPTLEQGQTGLFCTHTPDDLAQCNYFIVTVPTPVDKHHRPLLTPLQSASEVVGKYLKAGDIVIYESTVYPGCTEEECVPILEQVSGLKFNQDFFVGYSPERINPGDKLHTVAQILKNHLRLHP
;
A
#
# COMPACT_ATOMS: atom_id res chain seq x y z
N MET A 1 -13.49 -11.52 13.74
CA MET A 1 -12.63 -10.96 12.65
C MET A 1 -11.95 -9.72 13.21
N ASN A 2 -10.63 -9.64 13.09
CA ASN A 2 -9.90 -8.45 13.51
C ASN A 2 -10.32 -7.28 12.61
N HIS A 3 -10.56 -6.10 13.20
CA HIS A 3 -10.83 -4.89 12.44
C HIS A 3 -9.66 -4.60 11.48
N PRO A 4 -9.92 -4.23 10.22
CA PRO A 4 -8.87 -3.89 9.28
C PRO A 4 -8.03 -2.72 9.78
N LYS A 5 -6.71 -2.92 9.87
CA LYS A 5 -5.68 -1.92 10.10
C LYS A 5 -4.79 -1.93 8.86
N ILE A 6 -4.85 -0.89 8.07
CA ILE A 6 -4.36 -0.91 6.69
C ILE A 6 -3.01 -0.19 6.59
N ALA A 7 -2.06 -0.81 5.93
CA ALA A 7 -0.81 -0.20 5.49
C ALA A 7 -0.86 0.03 3.97
N ILE A 8 -0.57 1.23 3.51
CA ILE A 8 -0.32 1.55 2.09
C ILE A 8 1.17 1.77 1.91
N ILE A 9 1.81 0.95 1.09
CA ILE A 9 3.25 0.99 0.83
C ILE A 9 3.51 1.68 -0.50
N GLY A 10 3.98 2.92 -0.41
CA GLY A 10 4.14 3.86 -1.53
C GLY A 10 2.99 4.87 -1.59
N LEU A 11 3.30 6.14 -1.41
CA LEU A 11 2.32 7.25 -1.41
C LEU A 11 2.44 8.11 -2.68
N GLY A 12 2.56 7.44 -3.83
CA GLY A 12 2.52 8.06 -5.15
C GLY A 12 1.09 8.34 -5.62
N TYR A 13 0.93 8.52 -6.94
CA TYR A 13 -0.34 8.84 -7.60
C TYR A 13 -1.39 7.71 -7.52
N VAL A 14 -1.01 6.49 -7.17
CA VAL A 14 -1.94 5.37 -6.89
C VAL A 14 -2.22 5.26 -5.39
N GLY A 15 -1.15 5.19 -4.59
CA GLY A 15 -1.26 4.88 -3.16
C GLY A 15 -1.90 5.99 -2.34
N LEU A 16 -1.62 7.26 -2.65
CA LEU A 16 -2.19 8.36 -1.86
C LEU A 16 -3.71 8.50 -2.03
N PRO A 17 -4.28 8.50 -3.25
CA PRO A 17 -5.75 8.51 -3.41
C PRO A 17 -6.43 7.32 -2.73
N LEU A 18 -5.84 6.14 -2.82
CA LEU A 18 -6.35 4.94 -2.16
C LEU A 18 -6.27 5.06 -0.63
N ALA A 19 -5.12 5.50 -0.09
CA ALA A 19 -4.95 5.73 1.34
C ALA A 19 -5.97 6.73 1.88
N ARG A 20 -6.17 7.85 1.18
CA ARG A 20 -7.16 8.87 1.54
C ARG A 20 -8.59 8.29 1.57
N LEU A 21 -8.96 7.51 0.54
CA LEU A 21 -10.29 6.91 0.47
C LEU A 21 -10.54 5.93 1.62
N LEU A 22 -9.59 5.03 1.88
CA LEU A 22 -9.69 4.05 2.95
C LEU A 22 -9.70 4.70 4.34
N ALA A 23 -8.94 5.78 4.52
CA ALA A 23 -8.85 6.51 5.79
C ALA A 23 -10.17 7.16 6.24
N THR A 24 -11.14 7.30 5.35
CA THR A 24 -12.49 7.76 5.74
C THR A 24 -13.25 6.74 6.60
N ARG A 25 -12.82 5.48 6.61
CA ARG A 25 -13.52 4.37 7.27
C ARG A 25 -12.63 3.49 8.14
N TYR A 26 -11.32 3.50 7.91
CA TYR A 26 -10.36 2.60 8.54
C TYR A 26 -9.17 3.37 9.11
N PRO A 27 -8.45 2.82 10.11
CA PRO A 27 -7.12 3.28 10.47
C PRO A 27 -6.14 2.91 9.36
N VAL A 28 -5.48 3.91 8.79
CA VAL A 28 -4.54 3.76 7.68
C VAL A 28 -3.18 4.33 8.05
N VAL A 29 -2.14 3.54 7.85
CA VAL A 29 -0.74 3.98 7.85
C VAL A 29 -0.26 4.05 6.42
N GLY A 30 0.06 5.24 5.95
CA GLY A 30 0.69 5.46 4.65
C GLY A 30 2.20 5.54 4.81
N TYR A 31 2.90 4.56 4.28
CA TYR A 31 4.37 4.51 4.31
C TYR A 31 4.97 4.89 2.97
N ASP A 32 5.92 5.81 2.99
CA ASP A 32 6.78 6.10 1.84
C ASP A 32 8.23 6.24 2.30
N LYS A 33 9.17 5.60 1.59
CA LYS A 33 10.59 5.67 1.92
C LYS A 33 11.20 7.06 1.77
N LYS A 34 10.54 7.96 1.07
CA LYS A 34 10.98 9.31 0.77
C LYS A 34 10.52 10.27 1.86
N ALA A 35 11.39 10.62 2.81
CA ALA A 35 11.05 11.51 3.92
C ALA A 35 10.42 12.83 3.44
N SER A 36 10.98 13.45 2.40
CA SER A 36 10.43 14.71 1.85
C SER A 36 8.99 14.58 1.32
N ARG A 37 8.60 13.39 0.81
CA ARG A 37 7.23 13.10 0.41
C ARG A 37 6.31 13.05 1.63
N VAL A 38 6.72 12.34 2.66
CA VAL A 38 5.98 12.21 3.92
C VAL A 38 5.79 13.56 4.60
N GLU A 39 6.85 14.37 4.70
CA GLU A 39 6.79 15.71 5.29
C GLU A 39 5.80 16.63 4.54
N ALA A 40 5.80 16.59 3.20
CA ALA A 40 4.83 17.34 2.41
C ALA A 40 3.39 16.88 2.71
N LEU A 41 3.15 15.57 2.72
CA LEU A 41 1.82 15.00 3.01
C LEU A 41 1.35 15.33 4.43
N GLN A 42 2.22 15.29 5.42
CA GLN A 42 1.89 15.67 6.80
C GLN A 42 1.44 17.14 6.92
N ARG A 43 1.92 18.02 6.02
CA ARG A 43 1.42 19.41 5.91
C ARG A 43 0.14 19.54 5.10
N GLY A 44 -0.36 18.43 4.53
CA GLY A 44 -1.52 18.41 3.64
C GLY A 44 -1.19 18.84 2.20
N GLU A 45 0.07 18.69 1.78
CA GLU A 45 0.54 19.08 0.45
C GLU A 45 0.79 17.83 -0.41
N ASP A 46 -0.01 17.65 -1.44
CA ASP A 46 0.20 16.58 -2.42
C ASP A 46 0.94 17.09 -3.65
N THR A 47 2.24 16.78 -3.77
CA THR A 47 3.08 17.15 -4.90
C THR A 47 2.75 16.39 -6.19
N THR A 48 1.93 15.34 -6.13
CA THR A 48 1.45 14.61 -7.32
C THR A 48 0.15 15.19 -7.87
N LEU A 49 -0.52 16.08 -7.12
CA LEU A 49 -1.77 16.76 -7.47
C LEU A 49 -2.97 15.79 -7.73
N GLU A 50 -2.90 14.58 -7.16
CA GLU A 50 -3.95 13.56 -7.30
C GLU A 50 -5.04 13.70 -6.22
N VAL A 51 -4.69 14.28 -5.06
CA VAL A 51 -5.62 14.51 -3.95
C VAL A 51 -5.68 15.99 -3.62
N GLU A 52 -6.88 16.55 -3.61
CA GLU A 52 -7.10 17.93 -3.21
C GLU A 52 -6.70 18.16 -1.75
N THR A 53 -6.05 19.28 -1.47
CA THR A 53 -5.54 19.65 -0.14
C THR A 53 -6.60 19.52 0.96
N ASN A 54 -7.82 19.98 0.71
CA ASN A 54 -8.90 19.91 1.69
C ASN A 54 -9.27 18.45 2.01
N LEU A 55 -9.43 17.62 0.98
CA LEU A 55 -9.77 16.20 1.12
C LEU A 55 -8.65 15.41 1.81
N LEU A 56 -7.40 15.79 1.59
CA LEU A 56 -6.27 15.18 2.29
C LEU A 56 -6.28 15.55 3.78
N ARG A 57 -6.43 16.83 4.10
CA ARG A 57 -6.45 17.35 5.48
C ARG A 57 -7.59 16.80 6.31
N GLU A 58 -8.74 16.50 5.71
CA GLU A 58 -9.89 15.89 6.41
C GLU A 58 -9.58 14.52 7.03
N VAL A 59 -8.65 13.78 6.45
CA VAL A 59 -8.32 12.42 6.91
C VAL A 59 -6.96 12.31 7.61
N LEU A 60 -6.11 13.34 7.54
CA LEU A 60 -4.79 13.29 8.17
C LEU A 60 -4.90 13.27 9.69
N THR A 61 -4.11 12.40 10.31
CA THR A 61 -3.97 12.30 11.78
C THR A 61 -2.52 12.56 12.18
N PRO A 62 -2.29 13.27 13.31
CA PRO A 62 -0.94 13.52 13.81
C PRO A 62 -0.33 12.28 14.49
N THR A 63 -1.14 11.29 14.85
CA THR A 63 -0.74 10.06 15.53
C THR A 63 -1.21 8.85 14.73
N ASN A 64 -0.52 7.72 14.91
CA ASN A 64 -0.84 6.47 14.22
C ASN A 64 -2.19 5.91 14.72
N PRO A 65 -3.26 5.91 13.89
CA PRO A 65 -4.60 5.50 14.31
C PRO A 65 -4.73 3.99 14.52
N THR A 66 -3.74 3.19 14.11
CA THR A 66 -3.77 1.73 14.34
C THR A 66 -3.49 1.35 15.80
N LEU A 67 -2.95 2.27 16.60
CA LEU A 67 -2.62 2.06 18.01
C LEU A 67 -3.85 2.11 18.92
N GLU A 68 -4.93 2.76 18.48
CA GLU A 68 -6.13 2.95 19.26
C GLU A 68 -7.34 2.27 18.60
N GLN A 69 -8.27 1.78 19.42
CA GLN A 69 -9.50 1.16 18.91
C GLN A 69 -10.50 2.22 18.44
N GLY A 70 -11.12 1.95 17.28
CA GLY A 70 -12.21 2.79 16.76
C GLY A 70 -11.76 4.09 16.10
N GLN A 71 -10.46 4.37 16.05
CA GLN A 71 -9.96 5.51 15.30
C GLN A 71 -9.93 5.21 13.79
N THR A 72 -10.18 6.23 13.00
CA THR A 72 -10.00 6.24 11.54
C THR A 72 -9.07 7.39 11.17
N GLY A 73 -8.53 7.37 9.96
CA GLY A 73 -7.69 8.44 9.45
C GLY A 73 -6.41 7.93 8.81
N LEU A 74 -5.63 8.84 8.27
CA LEU A 74 -4.38 8.59 7.56
C LEU A 74 -3.20 9.16 8.35
N PHE A 75 -2.30 8.30 8.78
CA PHE A 75 -1.00 8.67 9.32
C PHE A 75 0.08 8.42 8.28
N CYS A 76 0.76 9.46 7.83
CA CYS A 76 1.86 9.35 6.86
C CYS A 76 3.19 9.23 7.59
N THR A 77 3.99 8.23 7.24
CA THR A 77 5.30 7.96 7.88
C THR A 77 6.34 7.45 6.89
N HIS A 78 7.62 7.69 7.21
CA HIS A 78 8.76 7.05 6.57
C HIS A 78 9.48 6.06 7.52
N THR A 79 8.93 5.85 8.70
CA THR A 79 9.42 4.91 9.71
C THR A 79 8.70 3.58 9.55
N PRO A 80 9.39 2.48 9.15
CA PRO A 80 8.73 1.19 8.91
C PRO A 80 8.07 0.59 10.15
N ASP A 81 8.58 0.87 11.35
CA ASP A 81 8.05 0.33 12.62
C ASP A 81 6.60 0.73 12.89
N ASP A 82 6.13 1.84 12.30
CA ASP A 82 4.74 2.26 12.39
C ASP A 82 3.75 1.28 11.73
N LEU A 83 4.26 0.35 10.92
CA LEU A 83 3.47 -0.70 10.26
C LEU A 83 3.13 -1.90 11.18
N ALA A 84 3.75 -1.99 12.35
CA ALA A 84 3.71 -3.19 13.21
C ALA A 84 2.29 -3.63 13.61
N GLN A 85 1.33 -2.73 13.68
CA GLN A 85 -0.05 -3.03 14.07
C GLN A 85 -0.97 -3.30 12.87
N CYS A 86 -0.50 -3.11 11.64
CA CYS A 86 -1.28 -3.36 10.44
C CYS A 86 -1.49 -4.86 10.21
N ASN A 87 -2.60 -5.21 9.54
CA ASN A 87 -2.95 -6.58 9.16
C ASN A 87 -3.41 -6.70 7.70
N TYR A 88 -3.53 -5.58 7.00
CA TYR A 88 -3.71 -5.49 5.54
C TYR A 88 -2.60 -4.61 4.98
N PHE A 89 -1.81 -5.14 4.07
CA PHE A 89 -0.71 -4.42 3.42
C PHE A 89 -1.03 -4.28 1.94
N ILE A 90 -1.13 -3.05 1.44
CA ILE A 90 -1.40 -2.77 0.03
C ILE A 90 -0.17 -2.12 -0.58
N VAL A 91 0.46 -2.80 -1.52
CA VAL A 91 1.70 -2.38 -2.17
C VAL A 91 1.37 -1.66 -3.47
N THR A 92 1.71 -0.38 -3.54
CA THR A 92 1.41 0.53 -4.66
C THR A 92 2.67 1.23 -5.18
N VAL A 93 3.82 0.58 -5.02
CA VAL A 93 5.10 1.12 -5.49
C VAL A 93 5.18 1.07 -7.03
N PRO A 94 5.94 1.98 -7.66
CA PRO A 94 6.09 1.99 -9.10
C PRO A 94 6.90 0.77 -9.60
N THR A 95 6.61 0.34 -10.82
CA THR A 95 7.37 -0.68 -11.56
C THR A 95 7.96 -0.05 -12.84
N PRO A 96 9.03 0.75 -12.72
CA PRO A 96 9.65 1.38 -13.88
C PRO A 96 10.26 0.32 -14.79
N VAL A 97 10.54 0.71 -16.04
CA VAL A 97 11.24 -0.13 -17.01
C VAL A 97 12.64 0.41 -17.28
N ASP A 98 13.57 -0.46 -17.60
CA ASP A 98 14.91 -0.08 -18.04
C ASP A 98 14.91 0.40 -19.51
N LYS A 99 16.08 0.82 -20.01
CA LYS A 99 16.27 1.24 -21.41
C LYS A 99 15.96 0.15 -22.45
N HIS A 100 15.81 -1.10 -22.02
CA HIS A 100 15.46 -2.25 -22.87
C HIS A 100 14.00 -2.69 -22.65
N HIS A 101 13.18 -1.85 -22.02
CA HIS A 101 11.77 -2.13 -21.68
C HIS A 101 11.58 -3.33 -20.73
N ARG A 102 12.60 -3.70 -19.96
CA ARG A 102 12.47 -4.75 -18.93
C ARG A 102 12.04 -4.13 -17.61
N PRO A 103 11.06 -4.73 -16.89
CA PRO A 103 10.61 -4.22 -15.62
C PRO A 103 11.73 -4.23 -14.58
N LEU A 104 11.86 -3.13 -13.84
CA LEU A 104 12.76 -3.01 -12.70
C LEU A 104 11.98 -3.33 -11.42
N LEU A 105 12.17 -4.54 -10.91
CA LEU A 105 11.43 -5.05 -9.77
C LEU A 105 11.98 -4.60 -8.40
N THR A 106 13.12 -3.90 -8.37
CA THR A 106 13.75 -3.45 -7.12
C THR A 106 12.81 -2.70 -6.17
N PRO A 107 11.92 -1.77 -6.63
CA PRO A 107 10.97 -1.14 -5.73
C PRO A 107 10.00 -2.13 -5.11
N LEU A 108 9.55 -3.12 -5.90
CA LEU A 108 8.61 -4.15 -5.46
C LEU A 108 9.25 -5.11 -4.46
N GLN A 109 10.48 -5.56 -4.75
CA GLN A 109 11.27 -6.42 -3.86
C GLN A 109 11.54 -5.72 -2.52
N SER A 110 11.99 -4.45 -2.56
CA SER A 110 12.21 -3.66 -1.34
C SER A 110 10.93 -3.43 -0.52
N ALA A 111 9.79 -3.24 -1.19
CA ALA A 111 8.50 -3.13 -0.50
C ALA A 111 8.12 -4.45 0.17
N SER A 112 8.32 -5.59 -0.51
CA SER A 112 8.08 -6.93 0.03
C SER A 112 8.98 -7.24 1.24
N GLU A 113 10.25 -6.81 1.22
CA GLU A 113 11.15 -6.91 2.37
C GLU A 113 10.64 -6.10 3.58
N VAL A 114 10.16 -4.87 3.35
CA VAL A 114 9.57 -4.05 4.42
C VAL A 114 8.35 -4.73 4.99
N VAL A 115 7.41 -5.15 4.15
CA VAL A 115 6.17 -5.83 4.58
C VAL A 115 6.49 -7.10 5.35
N GLY A 116 7.38 -7.95 4.83
CA GLY A 116 7.75 -9.23 5.45
C GLY A 116 8.22 -9.10 6.91
N LYS A 117 8.86 -7.98 7.29
CA LYS A 117 9.31 -7.74 8.67
C LYS A 117 8.16 -7.58 9.67
N TYR A 118 6.99 -7.12 9.21
CA TYR A 118 5.84 -6.83 10.08
C TYR A 118 4.67 -7.78 9.86
N LEU A 119 4.82 -8.73 8.94
CA LEU A 119 3.80 -9.72 8.59
C LEU A 119 3.57 -10.70 9.74
N LYS A 120 2.30 -10.96 10.04
CA LYS A 120 1.86 -11.88 11.10
C LYS A 120 0.89 -12.92 10.54
N ALA A 121 0.69 -13.99 11.27
CA ALA A 121 -0.28 -15.00 10.89
C ALA A 121 -1.71 -14.40 10.79
N GLY A 122 -2.37 -14.69 9.68
CA GLY A 122 -3.68 -14.17 9.32
C GLY A 122 -3.68 -12.87 8.51
N ASP A 123 -2.51 -12.26 8.30
CA ASP A 123 -2.39 -11.01 7.54
C ASP A 123 -2.59 -11.23 6.03
N ILE A 124 -2.93 -10.15 5.33
CA ILE A 124 -3.17 -10.13 3.89
C ILE A 124 -2.29 -9.08 3.23
N VAL A 125 -1.59 -9.49 2.16
CA VAL A 125 -0.80 -8.59 1.32
C VAL A 125 -1.46 -8.47 -0.06
N ILE A 126 -1.69 -7.25 -0.54
CA ILE A 126 -2.31 -6.98 -1.83
C ILE A 126 -1.32 -6.18 -2.68
N TYR A 127 -0.98 -6.70 -3.85
CA TYR A 127 -0.14 -5.99 -4.81
C TYR A 127 -1.01 -5.30 -5.86
N GLU A 128 -0.88 -3.98 -5.95
CA GLU A 128 -1.55 -3.16 -6.98
C GLU A 128 -0.57 -2.62 -8.04
N SER A 129 0.72 -2.86 -7.85
CA SER A 129 1.75 -2.49 -8.84
C SER A 129 1.55 -3.27 -10.14
N THR A 130 1.68 -2.60 -11.29
CA THR A 130 1.55 -3.25 -12.60
C THR A 130 2.74 -4.16 -12.87
N VAL A 131 2.50 -5.46 -13.00
CA VAL A 131 3.52 -6.49 -13.24
C VAL A 131 3.04 -7.52 -14.24
N TYR A 132 3.95 -8.36 -14.75
CA TYR A 132 3.61 -9.49 -15.62
C TYR A 132 2.94 -10.62 -14.80
N PRO A 133 2.13 -11.48 -15.46
CA PRO A 133 1.49 -12.61 -14.79
C PRO A 133 2.53 -13.54 -14.15
N GLY A 134 2.29 -13.94 -12.89
CA GLY A 134 3.21 -14.78 -12.11
C GLY A 134 4.25 -14.00 -11.29
N CYS A 135 4.49 -12.72 -11.57
CA CYS A 135 5.51 -11.93 -10.87
C CYS A 135 5.28 -11.86 -9.35
N THR A 136 4.04 -11.77 -8.91
CA THR A 136 3.73 -11.72 -7.48
C THR A 136 4.14 -13.01 -6.78
N GLU A 137 3.83 -14.16 -7.38
CA GLU A 137 4.13 -15.49 -6.84
C GLU A 137 5.62 -15.84 -6.95
N GLU A 138 6.26 -15.45 -8.04
CA GLU A 138 7.64 -15.81 -8.35
C GLU A 138 8.66 -14.91 -7.66
N GLU A 139 8.34 -13.61 -7.50
CA GLU A 139 9.28 -12.61 -7.00
C GLU A 139 8.93 -12.11 -5.59
N CYS A 140 7.64 -11.85 -5.32
CA CYS A 140 7.26 -11.20 -4.06
C CYS A 140 7.02 -12.20 -2.93
N VAL A 141 6.28 -13.27 -3.21
CA VAL A 141 5.94 -14.29 -2.19
C VAL A 141 7.20 -14.92 -1.57
N PRO A 142 8.24 -15.32 -2.32
CA PRO A 142 9.46 -15.87 -1.72
C PRO A 142 10.15 -14.90 -0.76
N ILE A 143 10.13 -13.59 -1.05
CA ILE A 143 10.71 -12.57 -0.18
C ILE A 143 9.87 -12.45 1.11
N LEU A 144 8.53 -12.42 1.00
CA LEU A 144 7.65 -12.38 2.16
C LEU A 144 7.89 -13.59 3.07
N GLU A 145 7.97 -14.81 2.53
CA GLU A 145 8.25 -16.04 3.28
C GLU A 145 9.63 -16.00 3.94
N GLN A 146 10.66 -15.61 3.18
CA GLN A 146 12.03 -15.55 3.69
C GLN A 146 12.19 -14.58 4.85
N VAL A 147 11.57 -13.38 4.74
CA VAL A 147 11.73 -12.32 5.73
C VAL A 147 10.85 -12.56 6.95
N SER A 148 9.62 -13.03 6.76
CA SER A 148 8.68 -13.24 7.88
C SER A 148 8.87 -14.60 8.58
N GLY A 149 9.41 -15.60 7.88
CA GLY A 149 9.42 -17.00 8.34
C GLY A 149 8.06 -17.69 8.24
N LEU A 150 7.04 -17.02 7.70
CA LEU A 150 5.68 -17.52 7.55
C LEU A 150 5.50 -18.22 6.19
N LYS A 151 4.42 -19.01 6.06
CA LYS A 151 4.09 -19.76 4.85
C LYS A 151 2.89 -19.17 4.11
N PHE A 152 3.07 -18.91 2.84
CA PHE A 152 2.04 -18.46 1.92
C PHE A 152 0.87 -19.44 1.85
N ASN A 153 -0.37 -18.93 1.83
CA ASN A 153 -1.63 -19.67 1.84
C ASN A 153 -1.86 -20.58 3.07
N GLN A 154 -0.99 -20.52 4.07
CA GLN A 154 -1.16 -21.18 5.37
C GLN A 154 -1.23 -20.15 6.49
N ASP A 155 -0.17 -19.35 6.63
CA ASP A 155 -0.05 -18.35 7.68
C ASP A 155 -0.49 -16.97 7.22
N PHE A 156 -0.23 -16.60 5.96
CA PHE A 156 -0.64 -15.33 5.36
C PHE A 156 -1.18 -15.53 3.95
N PHE A 157 -1.88 -14.51 3.44
CA PHE A 157 -2.52 -14.57 2.13
C PHE A 157 -2.05 -13.42 1.25
N VAL A 158 -1.99 -13.67 -0.05
CA VAL A 158 -1.61 -12.67 -1.05
C VAL A 158 -2.71 -12.52 -2.09
N GLY A 159 -2.98 -11.29 -2.49
CA GLY A 159 -3.87 -10.95 -3.59
C GLY A 159 -3.18 -10.05 -4.60
N TYR A 160 -3.60 -10.12 -5.84
CA TYR A 160 -3.22 -9.18 -6.89
C TYR A 160 -4.45 -8.41 -7.37
N SER A 161 -4.32 -7.10 -7.44
CA SER A 161 -5.38 -6.20 -7.91
C SER A 161 -4.75 -5.23 -8.92
N PRO A 162 -4.86 -5.52 -10.23
CA PRO A 162 -4.24 -4.67 -11.24
C PRO A 162 -4.78 -3.24 -11.17
N GLU A 163 -3.87 -2.27 -11.24
CA GLU A 163 -4.22 -0.86 -11.22
C GLU A 163 -4.99 -0.45 -12.49
N ARG A 164 -6.03 0.35 -12.31
CA ARG A 164 -6.91 0.88 -13.36
C ARG A 164 -7.03 2.41 -13.31
N ILE A 165 -6.27 3.08 -12.43
CA ILE A 165 -6.27 4.54 -12.35
C ILE A 165 -5.42 5.09 -13.48
N ASN A 166 -5.99 6.03 -14.26
CA ASN A 166 -5.24 6.88 -15.18
C ASN A 166 -4.80 8.12 -14.42
N PRO A 167 -3.48 8.38 -14.28
CA PRO A 167 -3.00 9.61 -13.65
C PRO A 167 -3.63 10.85 -14.28
N GLY A 168 -4.19 11.74 -13.44
CA GLY A 168 -4.85 12.97 -13.90
C GLY A 168 -6.29 12.80 -14.40
N ASP A 169 -6.87 11.60 -14.40
CA ASP A 169 -8.28 11.39 -14.73
C ASP A 169 -9.17 11.71 -13.52
N LYS A 170 -9.78 12.90 -13.57
CA LYS A 170 -10.69 13.39 -12.53
C LYS A 170 -12.13 12.84 -12.64
N LEU A 171 -12.46 12.16 -13.74
CA LEU A 171 -13.80 11.62 -13.97
C LEU A 171 -13.95 10.20 -13.43
N HIS A 172 -12.90 9.38 -13.54
CA HIS A 172 -12.90 8.00 -13.07
C HIS A 172 -12.06 7.89 -11.79
N THR A 173 -12.66 8.30 -10.68
CA THR A 173 -11.98 8.27 -9.37
C THR A 173 -11.85 6.83 -8.82
N VAL A 174 -10.91 6.62 -7.90
CA VAL A 174 -10.70 5.33 -7.20
C VAL A 174 -12.00 4.72 -6.67
N ALA A 175 -12.95 5.56 -6.24
CA ALA A 175 -14.25 5.12 -5.71
C ALA A 175 -15.21 4.56 -6.76
N GLN A 176 -15.00 4.85 -8.05
CA GLN A 176 -15.89 4.51 -9.15
C GLN A 176 -15.35 3.41 -10.07
N ILE A 177 -14.06 3.08 -9.93
CA ILE A 177 -13.41 2.07 -10.77
C ILE A 177 -13.80 0.67 -10.31
N LEU A 178 -14.33 -0.14 -11.23
CA LEU A 178 -14.54 -1.57 -11.02
C LEU A 178 -13.18 -2.28 -11.05
N LYS A 179 -12.75 -2.82 -9.91
CA LYS A 179 -11.53 -3.63 -9.79
C LYS A 179 -11.86 -5.12 -9.84
N ASN A 180 -11.15 -5.86 -10.68
CA ASN A 180 -11.14 -7.33 -10.63
C ASN A 180 -10.10 -7.77 -9.61
N HIS A 181 -10.53 -8.44 -8.55
CA HIS A 181 -9.64 -8.99 -7.54
C HIS A 181 -9.34 -10.46 -7.87
N LEU A 182 -8.07 -10.78 -8.02
CA LEU A 182 -7.60 -12.16 -8.13
C LEU A 182 -7.03 -12.57 -6.78
N ARG A 183 -7.68 -13.55 -6.13
CA ARG A 183 -7.07 -14.26 -5.01
C ARG A 183 -6.07 -15.25 -5.61
N LEU A 184 -4.82 -15.15 -5.21
CA LEU A 184 -3.81 -16.14 -5.59
C LEU A 184 -4.08 -17.43 -4.80
N HIS A 185 -4.35 -18.49 -5.52
CA HIS A 185 -4.43 -19.84 -5.00
C HIS A 185 -3.23 -20.64 -5.51
N PRO A 186 -2.72 -21.61 -4.72
CA PRO A 186 -1.72 -22.54 -5.23
C PRO A 186 -2.26 -23.36 -6.39
#